data_3f2dcc19f260bf81da7c0130a1a1edb7
#
_entry.id   3f2dcc19f260bf81da7c0130a1a1edb7
#
_cell.length_a   1.000
_cell.length_b   1.000
_cell.length_c   1.000
_cell.angle_alpha   90.00
_cell.angle_beta   90.00
_cell.angle_gamma   90.00
#
_symmetry.space_group_name_H-M   'P 1'
#
loop_
_entity.id
_entity.type
_entity.pdbx_description
1 polymer ?
#
loop_
_entity_poly.entity_id
_entity_poly.type
_entity_poly.pdbx_seq_one_letter_code
_entity_poly.pdbx_strand_id
1 'polypeptide(L)'
;MTTLSHFETFVEVAQSGSFAAAARTLALPRSTITARIKALESALGTALFHRTTRQVRLTADGQTYLAQVQPALAALAAAGENLKSSQVPKGLVRMSVPVDLVQPSFARALSSFQELYPEVLLDVHVSDQTVDLVRDGFDLALRGLRVTTDNAVMRKIASNRMVAVARPDVAARSGFEDLMKAGSVMDPIGAFEEASAKPFGFKTRNFQLAKEMLLATDNAGLLPRAICADELASGDLVELPVDIELPEIPLFVVLPSGRHVSKRVRLFVDHLVSAFR
;
A
#
# COMPACT_ATOMS: atom_id res chain seq x y z
N MET A 1 -10.32 37.38 -3.53
CA MET A 1 -10.89 36.17 -4.16
C MET A 1 -9.92 35.02 -4.05
N THR A 2 -10.35 33.88 -3.56
CA THR A 2 -9.55 32.66 -3.47
C THR A 2 -9.51 32.02 -4.87
N THR A 3 -8.32 31.67 -5.35
CA THR A 3 -8.12 31.06 -6.68
C THR A 3 -7.63 29.63 -6.54
N LEU A 4 -7.69 28.83 -7.59
CA LEU A 4 -7.23 27.45 -7.61
C LEU A 4 -5.78 27.33 -7.10
N SER A 5 -4.93 28.28 -7.45
CA SER A 5 -3.53 28.30 -7.03
C SER A 5 -3.32 28.47 -5.50
N HIS A 6 -4.30 28.99 -4.75
CA HIS A 6 -4.22 29.03 -3.29
C HIS A 6 -4.44 27.65 -2.70
N PHE A 7 -5.39 26.88 -3.26
CA PHE A 7 -5.68 25.49 -2.82
C PHE A 7 -4.51 24.57 -3.15
N GLU A 8 -3.94 24.65 -4.36
CA GLU A 8 -2.74 23.90 -4.76
C GLU A 8 -1.56 24.20 -3.82
N THR A 9 -1.35 25.47 -3.51
CA THR A 9 -0.29 25.89 -2.58
C THR A 9 -0.52 25.34 -1.17
N PHE A 10 -1.76 25.32 -0.69
CA PHE A 10 -2.13 24.79 0.61
C PHE A 10 -1.85 23.28 0.70
N VAL A 11 -2.30 22.52 -0.29
CA VAL A 11 -2.09 21.06 -0.35
C VAL A 11 -0.60 20.73 -0.40
N GLU A 12 0.19 21.44 -1.22
CA GLU A 12 1.64 21.22 -1.32
C GLU A 12 2.38 21.51 0.00
N VAL A 13 2.03 22.61 0.69
CA VAL A 13 2.61 22.93 2.00
C VAL A 13 2.23 21.88 3.04
N ALA A 14 0.99 21.38 3.01
CA ALA A 14 0.53 20.35 3.92
C ALA A 14 1.26 19.01 3.71
N GLN A 15 1.49 18.61 2.46
CA GLN A 15 2.16 17.36 2.10
C GLN A 15 3.66 17.40 2.37
N SER A 16 4.32 18.50 2.00
CA SER A 16 5.77 18.65 2.17
C SER A 16 6.18 19.00 3.60
N GLY A 17 5.22 19.42 4.47
CA GLY A 17 5.49 19.88 5.83
C GLY A 17 6.41 21.11 5.92
N SER A 18 6.62 21.83 4.78
CA SER A 18 7.59 22.92 4.70
C SER A 18 7.24 23.94 3.63
N PHE A 19 7.16 25.22 3.99
CA PHE A 19 7.00 26.31 3.03
C PHE A 19 8.16 26.40 2.03
N ALA A 20 9.36 26.01 2.44
CA ALA A 20 10.54 26.04 1.57
C ALA A 20 10.54 24.86 0.58
N ALA A 21 10.07 23.69 1.00
CA ALA A 21 9.90 22.54 0.11
C ALA A 21 8.80 22.82 -0.92
N ALA A 22 7.63 23.27 -0.49
CA ALA A 22 6.53 23.65 -1.37
C ALA A 22 6.94 24.74 -2.39
N ALA A 23 7.76 25.70 -1.98
CA ALA A 23 8.29 26.75 -2.87
C ALA A 23 9.14 26.14 -4.01
N ARG A 24 9.97 25.14 -3.71
CA ARG A 24 10.77 24.42 -4.71
C ARG A 24 9.90 23.61 -5.66
N THR A 25 8.98 22.82 -5.10
CA THR A 25 8.07 21.98 -5.91
C THR A 25 7.21 22.79 -6.86
N LEU A 26 6.66 23.92 -6.38
CA LEU A 26 5.81 24.80 -7.20
C LEU A 26 6.59 25.80 -8.05
N ALA A 27 7.93 25.80 -7.99
CA ALA A 27 8.80 26.77 -8.67
C ALA A 27 8.40 28.23 -8.40
N LEU A 28 8.04 28.56 -7.14
CA LEU A 28 7.58 29.87 -6.72
C LEU A 28 8.45 30.43 -5.58
N PRO A 29 8.59 31.75 -5.47
CA PRO A 29 9.23 32.36 -4.30
C PRO A 29 8.50 31.98 -2.99
N ARG A 30 9.25 31.73 -1.91
CA ARG A 30 8.68 31.44 -0.58
C ARG A 30 7.72 32.52 -0.08
N SER A 31 7.98 33.80 -0.42
CA SER A 31 7.09 34.92 -0.12
C SER A 31 5.71 34.76 -0.77
N THR A 32 5.67 34.27 -2.02
CA THR A 32 4.43 33.98 -2.75
C THR A 32 3.65 32.85 -2.08
N ILE A 33 4.34 31.74 -1.68
CA ILE A 33 3.70 30.65 -0.93
C ILE A 33 3.08 31.18 0.37
N THR A 34 3.84 31.99 1.11
CA THR A 34 3.36 32.57 2.38
C THR A 34 2.16 33.51 2.16
N ALA A 35 2.21 34.34 1.11
CA ALA A 35 1.11 35.24 0.78
C ALA A 35 -0.16 34.50 0.38
N ARG A 36 -0.04 33.43 -0.43
CA ARG A 36 -1.18 32.58 -0.83
C ARG A 36 -1.85 31.91 0.37
N ILE A 37 -1.04 31.32 1.28
CA ILE A 37 -1.58 30.70 2.50
C ILE A 37 -2.28 31.73 3.38
N LYS A 38 -1.67 32.91 3.59
CA LYS A 38 -2.31 33.97 4.36
C LYS A 38 -3.65 34.44 3.73
N ALA A 39 -3.69 34.59 2.42
CA ALA A 39 -4.92 34.97 1.71
C ALA A 39 -6.01 33.92 1.85
N LEU A 40 -5.63 32.61 1.81
CA LEU A 40 -6.57 31.51 2.01
C LEU A 40 -7.11 31.49 3.45
N GLU A 41 -6.22 31.55 4.46
CA GLU A 41 -6.61 31.62 5.87
C GLU A 41 -7.51 32.80 6.18
N SER A 42 -7.20 33.98 5.59
CA SER A 42 -8.05 35.19 5.72
C SER A 42 -9.43 35.01 5.08
N ALA A 43 -9.50 34.35 3.93
CA ALA A 43 -10.78 34.08 3.25
C ALA A 43 -11.65 33.10 3.99
N LEU A 44 -11.05 32.14 4.70
CA LEU A 44 -11.73 31.12 5.50
C LEU A 44 -12.03 31.58 6.95
N GLY A 45 -11.38 32.65 7.38
CA GLY A 45 -11.53 33.17 8.75
C GLY A 45 -10.86 32.28 9.82
N THR A 46 -10.04 31.31 9.43
CA THR A 46 -9.37 30.40 10.37
C THR A 46 -7.93 30.12 9.93
N ALA A 47 -7.05 29.78 10.90
CA ALA A 47 -5.70 29.36 10.63
C ALA A 47 -5.67 27.87 10.25
N LEU A 48 -5.00 27.54 9.15
CA LEU A 48 -4.86 26.18 8.66
C LEU A 48 -3.55 25.53 9.13
N PHE A 49 -2.56 26.35 9.49
CA PHE A 49 -1.26 25.87 9.97
C PHE A 49 -0.89 26.45 11.33
N HIS A 50 -0.33 25.60 12.19
CA HIS A 50 0.41 26.06 13.36
C HIS A 50 1.78 26.59 12.90
N ARG A 51 2.04 27.87 13.17
CA ARG A 51 3.30 28.53 12.81
C ARG A 51 4.28 28.44 13.96
N THR A 52 5.15 27.42 13.97
CA THR A 52 6.32 27.41 14.82
C THR A 52 7.57 27.60 13.95
N THR A 53 8.65 28.13 14.53
CA THR A 53 9.90 28.39 13.81
C THR A 53 10.61 27.12 13.31
N ARG A 54 10.20 25.93 13.77
CA ARG A 54 10.88 24.66 13.48
C ARG A 54 10.06 23.64 12.70
N GLN A 55 8.72 23.71 12.73
CA GLN A 55 7.85 22.75 12.04
C GLN A 55 6.56 23.41 11.56
N VAL A 56 6.10 23.01 10.38
CA VAL A 56 4.79 23.35 9.82
C VAL A 56 3.86 22.17 10.09
N ARG A 57 2.82 22.39 10.89
CA ARG A 57 1.80 21.36 11.19
C ARG A 57 0.43 21.94 10.91
N LEU A 58 -0.48 21.11 10.41
CA LEU A 58 -1.88 21.47 10.23
C LEU A 58 -2.55 21.67 11.59
N THR A 59 -3.48 22.65 11.65
CA THR A 59 -4.48 22.75 12.72
C THR A 59 -5.56 21.69 12.53
N ALA A 60 -6.48 21.51 13.48
CA ALA A 60 -7.66 20.66 13.31
C ALA A 60 -8.50 21.09 12.09
N ASP A 61 -8.73 22.42 11.95
CA ASP A 61 -9.41 22.98 10.78
C ASP A 61 -8.63 22.74 9.49
N GLY A 62 -7.29 22.86 9.53
CA GLY A 62 -6.42 22.56 8.41
C GLY A 62 -6.49 21.10 7.97
N GLN A 63 -6.56 20.15 8.90
CA GLN A 63 -6.74 18.73 8.60
C GLN A 63 -8.09 18.45 7.94
N THR A 64 -9.15 18.99 8.51
CA THR A 64 -10.51 18.87 7.96
C THR A 64 -10.59 19.48 6.57
N TYR A 65 -10.00 20.65 6.38
CA TYR A 65 -9.99 21.35 5.10
C TYR A 65 -9.15 20.61 4.04
N LEU A 66 -7.99 20.04 4.41
CA LEU A 66 -7.17 19.22 3.53
C LEU A 66 -7.94 18.02 3.00
N ALA A 67 -8.66 17.33 3.87
CA ALA A 67 -9.46 16.17 3.51
C ALA A 67 -10.54 16.49 2.46
N GLN A 68 -11.01 17.72 2.41
CA GLN A 68 -12.02 18.18 1.41
C GLN A 68 -11.38 18.73 0.13
N VAL A 69 -10.34 19.56 0.26
CA VAL A 69 -9.73 20.29 -0.87
C VAL A 69 -8.89 19.37 -1.74
N GLN A 70 -8.12 18.46 -1.15
CA GLN A 70 -7.25 17.56 -1.90
C GLN A 70 -8.03 16.67 -2.89
N PRO A 71 -9.20 16.06 -2.52
CA PRO A 71 -10.05 15.34 -3.47
C PRO A 71 -10.58 16.19 -4.61
N ALA A 72 -11.00 17.42 -4.29
CA ALA A 72 -11.56 18.33 -5.27
C ALA A 72 -10.51 18.75 -6.32
N LEU A 73 -9.29 19.04 -5.88
CA LEU A 73 -8.16 19.34 -6.81
C LEU A 73 -7.83 18.16 -7.70
N ALA A 74 -7.77 16.95 -7.14
CA ALA A 74 -7.53 15.73 -7.91
C ALA A 74 -8.62 15.48 -8.95
N ALA A 75 -9.91 15.74 -8.60
CA ALA A 75 -11.02 15.63 -9.54
C ALA A 75 -10.93 16.65 -10.68
N LEU A 76 -10.54 17.90 -10.40
CA LEU A 76 -10.34 18.95 -11.42
C LEU A 76 -9.18 18.59 -12.35
N ALA A 77 -8.05 18.12 -11.82
CA ALA A 77 -6.93 17.67 -12.60
C ALA A 77 -7.30 16.49 -13.53
N ALA A 78 -8.01 15.49 -12.98
CA ALA A 78 -8.48 14.34 -13.74
C ALA A 78 -9.48 14.72 -14.86
N ALA A 79 -10.36 15.69 -14.62
CA ALA A 79 -11.28 16.21 -15.64
C ALA A 79 -10.51 16.84 -16.80
N GLY A 80 -9.43 17.59 -16.52
CA GLY A 80 -8.55 18.18 -17.54
C GLY A 80 -7.77 17.12 -18.34
N GLU A 81 -7.30 16.05 -17.68
CA GLU A 81 -6.60 14.94 -18.35
C GLU A 81 -7.51 14.15 -19.29
N ASN A 82 -8.79 13.99 -18.95
CA ASN A 82 -9.73 13.25 -19.80
C ASN A 82 -10.07 13.96 -21.11
N LEU A 83 -10.06 15.28 -21.12
CA LEU A 83 -10.27 16.07 -22.36
C LEU A 83 -9.07 15.96 -23.32
N LYS A 84 -7.90 15.56 -22.81
CA LYS A 84 -6.66 15.36 -23.57
C LYS A 84 -6.40 13.89 -23.86
N SER A 85 -7.41 13.14 -24.28
CA SER A 85 -7.40 11.66 -24.42
C SER A 85 -6.30 11.09 -25.32
N SER A 86 -5.51 11.91 -25.99
CA SER A 86 -4.40 11.51 -26.87
C SER A 86 -2.99 11.67 -26.24
N GLN A 87 -2.88 12.15 -25.01
CA GLN A 87 -1.55 12.38 -24.41
C GLN A 87 -1.02 11.15 -23.69
N VAL A 88 0.31 10.97 -23.78
CA VAL A 88 1.08 9.96 -23.02
C VAL A 88 0.77 10.14 -21.52
N PRO A 89 0.45 9.05 -20.79
CA PRO A 89 0.20 9.13 -19.36
C PRO A 89 1.43 9.66 -18.63
N LYS A 90 1.24 10.65 -17.76
CA LYS A 90 2.33 11.26 -16.99
C LYS A 90 1.88 11.70 -15.60
N GLY A 91 2.85 11.92 -14.72
CA GLY A 91 2.65 12.42 -13.37
C GLY A 91 2.78 11.32 -12.31
N LEU A 92 2.46 11.62 -11.06
CA LEU A 92 2.71 10.78 -9.90
C LEU A 92 1.54 9.83 -9.63
N VAL A 93 1.86 8.56 -9.35
CA VAL A 93 0.96 7.56 -8.74
C VAL A 93 1.51 7.22 -7.37
N ARG A 94 0.77 7.58 -6.31
CA ARG A 94 1.12 7.27 -4.93
C ARG A 94 0.34 6.07 -4.44
N MET A 95 1.03 5.08 -3.90
CA MET A 95 0.39 3.86 -3.42
C MET A 95 0.90 3.43 -2.06
N SER A 96 0.03 2.80 -1.27
CA SER A 96 0.38 2.09 -0.05
C SER A 96 0.29 0.59 -0.29
N VAL A 97 1.35 -0.14 0.07
CA VAL A 97 1.44 -1.60 -0.11
C VAL A 97 1.85 -2.28 1.19
N PRO A 98 1.39 -3.51 1.46
CA PRO A 98 1.82 -4.26 2.64
C PRO A 98 3.28 -4.71 2.50
N VAL A 99 3.95 -4.90 3.63
CA VAL A 99 5.36 -5.35 3.68
C VAL A 99 5.53 -6.69 2.94
N ASP A 100 4.60 -7.61 3.08
CA ASP A 100 4.64 -8.94 2.48
C ASP A 100 4.52 -8.95 0.93
N LEU A 101 4.12 -7.82 0.34
CA LEU A 101 4.09 -7.67 -1.13
C LEU A 101 5.44 -7.30 -1.72
N VAL A 102 6.43 -6.92 -0.88
CA VAL A 102 7.78 -6.57 -1.34
C VAL A 102 8.53 -7.85 -1.74
N GLN A 103 8.35 -8.25 -2.99
CA GLN A 103 8.85 -9.49 -3.59
C GLN A 103 9.36 -9.22 -5.01
N PRO A 104 10.21 -10.09 -5.57
CA PRO A 104 10.71 -9.94 -6.94
C PRO A 104 9.61 -9.82 -8.00
N SER A 105 8.49 -10.52 -7.84
CA SER A 105 7.32 -10.43 -8.74
C SER A 105 6.71 -9.02 -8.76
N PHE A 106 6.56 -8.40 -7.60
CA PHE A 106 6.05 -7.02 -7.50
C PHE A 106 7.04 -6.01 -8.08
N ALA A 107 8.34 -6.15 -7.78
CA ALA A 107 9.37 -5.29 -8.35
C ALA A 107 9.40 -5.37 -9.89
N ARG A 108 9.26 -6.57 -10.47
CA ARG A 108 9.12 -6.75 -11.92
C ARG A 108 7.87 -6.08 -12.49
N ALA A 109 6.74 -6.16 -11.79
CA ALA A 109 5.52 -5.47 -12.21
C ALA A 109 5.68 -3.94 -12.21
N LEU A 110 6.39 -3.37 -11.23
CA LEU A 110 6.69 -1.93 -11.20
C LEU A 110 7.63 -1.54 -12.34
N SER A 111 8.72 -2.30 -12.56
CA SER A 111 9.70 -2.04 -13.63
C SER A 111 9.06 -2.09 -15.01
N SER A 112 8.31 -3.15 -15.31
CA SER A 112 7.63 -3.29 -16.60
C SER A 112 6.57 -2.21 -16.85
N PHE A 113 5.90 -1.72 -15.80
CA PHE A 113 5.01 -0.57 -15.94
C PHE A 113 5.78 0.73 -16.30
N GLN A 114 6.92 0.98 -15.65
CA GLN A 114 7.73 2.16 -15.93
C GLN A 114 8.35 2.14 -17.33
N GLU A 115 8.69 0.95 -17.85
CA GLU A 115 9.13 0.79 -19.25
C GLU A 115 8.03 1.17 -20.24
N LEU A 116 6.76 0.81 -19.95
CA LEU A 116 5.60 1.16 -20.79
C LEU A 116 5.19 2.63 -20.65
N TYR A 117 5.38 3.23 -19.48
CA TYR A 117 4.93 4.58 -19.15
C TYR A 117 6.03 5.38 -18.43
N PRO A 118 7.13 5.74 -19.09
CA PRO A 118 8.32 6.35 -18.46
C PRO A 118 8.07 7.73 -17.83
N GLU A 119 7.00 8.44 -18.25
CA GLU A 119 6.61 9.71 -17.66
C GLU A 119 5.72 9.59 -16.42
N VAL A 120 5.36 8.34 -16.01
CA VAL A 120 4.63 8.09 -14.76
C VAL A 120 5.61 7.77 -13.65
N LEU A 121 5.62 8.60 -12.61
CA LEU A 121 6.40 8.37 -11.40
C LEU A 121 5.59 7.51 -10.42
N LEU A 122 6.22 6.50 -9.83
CA LEU A 122 5.62 5.65 -8.80
C LEU A 122 6.20 6.02 -7.44
N ASP A 123 5.34 6.40 -6.49
CA ASP A 123 5.67 6.63 -5.07
C ASP A 123 5.06 5.50 -4.25
N VAL A 124 5.90 4.56 -3.81
CA VAL A 124 5.49 3.33 -3.13
C VAL A 124 5.77 3.44 -1.64
N HIS A 125 4.71 3.54 -0.85
CA HIS A 125 4.79 3.54 0.61
C HIS A 125 4.53 2.13 1.15
N VAL A 126 5.57 1.51 1.70
CA VAL A 126 5.48 0.15 2.26
C VAL A 126 5.07 0.24 3.72
N SER A 127 3.86 -0.24 4.05
CA SER A 127 3.33 -0.23 5.42
C SER A 127 2.12 -1.15 5.56
N ASP A 128 2.06 -1.91 6.66
CA ASP A 128 0.90 -2.72 7.05
C ASP A 128 -0.17 -1.91 7.78
N GLN A 129 0.09 -0.64 8.06
CA GLN A 129 -0.90 0.21 8.72
C GLN A 129 -2.08 0.49 7.78
N THR A 130 -3.27 0.55 8.37
CA THR A 130 -4.46 1.03 7.66
C THR A 130 -4.28 2.51 7.32
N VAL A 131 -4.42 2.85 6.05
CA VAL A 131 -4.29 4.21 5.54
C VAL A 131 -5.66 4.77 5.16
N ASP A 132 -5.89 6.03 5.43
CA ASP A 132 -6.97 6.78 4.83
C ASP A 132 -6.47 7.35 3.49
N LEU A 133 -6.87 6.70 2.38
CA LEU A 133 -6.38 7.06 1.05
C LEU A 133 -6.55 8.54 0.72
N VAL A 134 -7.66 9.13 1.18
CA VAL A 134 -8.01 10.54 0.90
C VAL A 134 -7.15 11.47 1.74
N ARG A 135 -7.13 11.25 3.04
CA ARG A 135 -6.42 12.09 4.00
C ARG A 135 -4.90 12.02 3.81
N ASP A 136 -4.40 10.80 3.56
CA ASP A 136 -2.96 10.54 3.49
C ASP A 136 -2.42 10.75 2.06
N GLY A 137 -3.31 11.06 1.08
CA GLY A 137 -2.93 11.44 -0.28
C GLY A 137 -2.49 10.30 -1.19
N PHE A 138 -2.99 9.10 -0.95
CA PHE A 138 -2.76 7.95 -1.82
C PHE A 138 -3.79 7.88 -2.94
N ASP A 139 -3.34 7.50 -4.14
CA ASP A 139 -4.21 7.21 -5.28
C ASP A 139 -4.83 5.82 -5.17
N LEU A 140 -4.09 4.86 -4.59
CA LEU A 140 -4.54 3.50 -4.34
C LEU A 140 -3.79 2.86 -3.16
N ALA A 141 -4.33 1.76 -2.65
CA ALA A 141 -3.59 0.83 -1.80
C ALA A 141 -3.73 -0.60 -2.31
N LEU A 142 -2.71 -1.43 -2.06
CA LEU A 142 -2.81 -2.89 -2.18
C LEU A 142 -3.00 -3.49 -0.80
N ARG A 143 -3.88 -4.48 -0.65
CA ARG A 143 -4.14 -5.14 0.65
C ARG A 143 -4.47 -6.61 0.44
N GLY A 144 -3.90 -7.47 1.30
CA GLY A 144 -4.12 -8.91 1.29
C GLY A 144 -5.40 -9.37 1.98
N LEU A 145 -6.05 -8.51 2.74
CA LEU A 145 -7.31 -8.80 3.43
C LEU A 145 -8.35 -7.74 3.08
N ARG A 146 -9.62 -8.11 3.24
CA ARG A 146 -10.72 -7.17 3.01
C ARG A 146 -10.66 -6.06 4.05
N VAL A 147 -10.38 -4.85 3.61
CA VAL A 147 -10.43 -3.66 4.46
C VAL A 147 -11.86 -3.12 4.40
N THR A 148 -12.56 -3.15 5.53
CA THR A 148 -13.88 -2.51 5.64
C THR A 148 -13.68 -1.01 5.86
N THR A 149 -13.81 -0.24 4.77
CA THR A 149 -13.89 1.22 4.85
C THR A 149 -15.09 1.68 4.03
N ASP A 150 -15.92 2.52 4.62
CA ASP A 150 -17.16 3.01 3.98
C ASP A 150 -16.88 3.88 2.73
N ASN A 151 -15.64 4.33 2.57
CA ASN A 151 -15.22 5.29 1.54
C ASN A 151 -14.22 4.71 0.52
N ALA A 152 -14.24 3.39 0.28
CA ALA A 152 -13.33 2.78 -0.68
C ALA A 152 -14.02 1.77 -1.60
N VAL A 153 -13.55 1.69 -2.83
CA VAL A 153 -13.90 0.65 -3.79
C VAL A 153 -12.78 -0.38 -3.81
N MET A 154 -13.14 -1.65 -3.64
CA MET A 154 -12.18 -2.75 -3.65
C MET A 154 -12.36 -3.61 -4.89
N ARG A 155 -11.26 -3.92 -5.56
CA ARG A 155 -11.21 -4.87 -6.69
C ARG A 155 -10.19 -5.95 -6.38
N LYS A 156 -10.62 -7.22 -6.35
CA LYS A 156 -9.70 -8.37 -6.28
C LYS A 156 -8.88 -8.43 -7.58
N ILE A 157 -7.56 -8.48 -7.46
CA ILE A 157 -6.64 -8.53 -8.60
C ILE A 157 -5.88 -9.84 -8.68
N ALA A 158 -5.72 -10.55 -7.55
CA ALA A 158 -5.06 -11.84 -7.47
C ALA A 158 -5.59 -12.66 -6.28
N SER A 159 -5.17 -13.90 -6.21
CA SER A 159 -5.35 -14.77 -5.06
C SER A 159 -4.09 -15.61 -4.86
N ASN A 160 -3.57 -15.66 -3.64
CA ASN A 160 -2.42 -16.47 -3.28
C ASN A 160 -2.88 -17.72 -2.54
N ARG A 161 -2.62 -18.89 -3.11
CA ARG A 161 -2.84 -20.17 -2.43
C ARG A 161 -1.90 -20.28 -1.24
N MET A 162 -2.42 -20.65 -0.08
CA MET A 162 -1.61 -21.04 1.07
C MET A 162 -1.03 -22.43 0.87
N VAL A 163 0.18 -22.64 1.36
CA VAL A 163 0.85 -23.95 1.38
C VAL A 163 1.44 -24.18 2.77
N ALA A 164 1.45 -25.44 3.19
CA ALA A 164 2.23 -25.87 4.34
C ALA A 164 3.65 -26.13 3.87
N VAL A 165 4.65 -25.52 4.47
CA VAL A 165 6.06 -25.64 4.08
C VAL A 165 6.96 -25.89 5.29
N ALA A 166 8.06 -26.61 5.04
CA ALA A 166 9.15 -26.80 5.97
C ALA A 166 10.45 -26.98 5.22
N ARG A 167 11.58 -26.96 5.94
CA ARG A 167 12.85 -27.41 5.37
C ARG A 167 12.81 -28.90 5.02
N PRO A 168 13.55 -29.36 4.00
CA PRO A 168 13.54 -30.77 3.57
C PRO A 168 13.87 -31.76 4.70
N ASP A 169 14.83 -31.42 5.57
CA ASP A 169 15.24 -32.26 6.68
C ASP A 169 14.17 -32.37 7.78
N VAL A 170 13.34 -31.35 7.96
CA VAL A 170 12.18 -31.36 8.86
C VAL A 170 11.05 -32.19 8.26
N ALA A 171 10.75 -31.97 6.97
CA ALA A 171 9.74 -32.72 6.22
C ALA A 171 10.02 -34.24 6.17
N ALA A 172 11.30 -34.61 6.09
CA ALA A 172 11.72 -36.03 6.11
C ALA A 172 11.51 -36.72 7.47
N ARG A 173 11.45 -35.93 8.56
CA ARG A 173 11.30 -36.46 9.95
C ARG A 173 9.87 -36.50 10.46
N SER A 174 9.04 -35.56 9.99
CA SER A 174 7.70 -35.34 10.54
C SER A 174 6.73 -34.82 9.50
N GLY A 175 5.50 -35.34 9.51
CA GLY A 175 4.41 -34.80 8.72
C GLY A 175 3.82 -33.52 9.32
N PHE A 176 3.01 -32.81 8.54
CA PHE A 176 2.37 -31.56 9.00
C PHE A 176 1.52 -31.73 10.25
N GLU A 177 0.73 -32.83 10.33
CA GLU A 177 -0.11 -33.12 11.51
C GLU A 177 0.71 -33.35 12.78
N ASP A 178 1.84 -34.05 12.68
CA ASP A 178 2.70 -34.31 13.83
C ASP A 178 3.34 -33.02 14.34
N LEU A 179 3.79 -32.16 13.42
CA LEU A 179 4.31 -30.84 13.75
C LEU A 179 3.24 -29.94 14.38
N MET A 180 2.00 -30.02 13.89
CA MET A 180 0.87 -29.30 14.46
C MET A 180 0.55 -29.75 15.88
N LYS A 181 0.48 -31.09 16.16
CA LYS A 181 0.30 -31.65 17.50
C LYS A 181 1.44 -31.26 18.45
N ALA A 182 2.66 -31.17 17.93
CA ALA A 182 3.83 -30.74 18.70
C ALA A 182 3.87 -29.23 19.01
N GLY A 183 3.00 -28.41 18.39
CA GLY A 183 3.03 -26.95 18.47
C GLY A 183 4.21 -26.35 17.70
N SER A 184 4.62 -27.00 16.62
CA SER A 184 5.76 -26.63 15.77
C SER A 184 5.32 -26.12 14.40
N VAL A 185 4.12 -25.55 14.29
CA VAL A 185 3.59 -24.94 13.05
C VAL A 185 3.36 -23.45 13.26
N MET A 186 4.02 -22.62 12.46
CA MET A 186 3.74 -21.20 12.38
C MET A 186 2.50 -20.94 11.52
N ASP A 187 1.54 -20.26 12.09
CA ASP A 187 0.27 -19.91 11.45
C ASP A 187 0.02 -18.40 11.55
N PRO A 188 0.58 -17.60 10.60
CA PRO A 188 0.44 -16.14 10.63
C PRO A 188 -0.99 -15.63 10.49
N ILE A 189 -1.90 -16.43 9.92
CA ILE A 189 -3.31 -16.05 9.71
C ILE A 189 -4.26 -16.59 10.78
N GLY A 190 -3.78 -17.48 11.68
CA GLY A 190 -4.59 -18.08 12.74
C GLY A 190 -5.62 -19.08 12.22
N ALA A 191 -5.39 -19.74 11.07
CA ALA A 191 -6.31 -20.70 10.48
C ALA A 191 -6.49 -21.98 11.34
N PHE A 192 -5.51 -22.28 12.19
CA PHE A 192 -5.46 -23.51 13.00
C PHE A 192 -5.21 -23.24 14.49
N GLU A 193 -5.44 -22.02 14.98
CA GLU A 193 -5.24 -21.70 16.41
C GLU A 193 -6.02 -22.66 17.34
N GLU A 194 -7.23 -23.08 16.93
CA GLU A 194 -8.08 -24.01 17.70
C GLU A 194 -7.65 -25.48 17.57
N ALA A 195 -6.94 -25.84 16.51
CA ALA A 195 -6.53 -27.22 16.25
C ALA A 195 -5.16 -27.57 16.84
N SER A 196 -4.38 -26.58 17.27
CA SER A 196 -3.07 -26.79 17.86
C SER A 196 -3.19 -27.15 19.32
N ALA A 197 -2.66 -28.33 19.71
CA ALA A 197 -2.65 -28.80 21.08
C ALA A 197 -1.76 -27.95 22.03
N LYS A 198 -0.82 -27.20 21.48
CA LYS A 198 0.08 -26.30 22.21
C LYS A 198 0.25 -25.00 21.41
N PRO A 199 0.28 -23.85 22.10
CA PRO A 199 0.61 -22.60 21.42
C PRO A 199 2.05 -22.65 20.90
N PHE A 200 2.26 -22.19 19.67
CA PHE A 200 3.58 -21.98 19.13
C PHE A 200 4.31 -20.88 19.92
N GLY A 201 5.57 -21.11 20.27
CA GLY A 201 6.36 -20.20 21.11
C GLY A 201 6.67 -18.82 20.47
N PHE A 202 6.29 -18.62 19.21
CA PHE A 202 6.49 -17.40 18.45
C PHE A 202 5.27 -17.09 17.58
N LYS A 203 4.74 -15.88 17.67
CA LYS A 203 3.58 -15.43 16.89
C LYS A 203 3.95 -14.20 16.06
N THR A 204 3.72 -14.28 14.74
CA THR A 204 3.86 -13.16 13.82
C THR A 204 2.72 -13.17 12.82
N ARG A 205 2.34 -11.99 12.33
CA ARG A 205 1.44 -11.83 11.18
C ARG A 205 2.19 -11.46 9.90
N ASN A 206 3.51 -11.30 9.98
CA ASN A 206 4.36 -11.00 8.84
C ASN A 206 4.85 -12.30 8.21
N PHE A 207 4.49 -12.55 6.97
CA PHE A 207 4.83 -13.78 6.25
C PHE A 207 6.31 -13.87 5.91
N GLN A 208 6.98 -12.74 5.64
CA GLN A 208 8.42 -12.74 5.36
C GLN A 208 9.19 -13.17 6.61
N LEU A 209 8.87 -12.60 7.78
CA LEU A 209 9.50 -13.01 9.04
C LEU A 209 9.21 -14.48 9.35
N ALA A 210 7.97 -14.94 9.11
CA ALA A 210 7.64 -16.35 9.30
C ALA A 210 8.49 -17.24 8.39
N LYS A 211 8.68 -16.88 7.12
CA LYS A 211 9.55 -17.60 6.17
C LYS A 211 10.99 -17.69 6.68
N GLU A 212 11.59 -16.56 7.08
CA GLU A 212 12.94 -16.55 7.62
C GLU A 212 13.09 -17.42 8.87
N MET A 213 12.08 -17.44 9.73
CA MET A 213 12.04 -18.32 10.91
C MET A 213 11.98 -19.81 10.51
N LEU A 214 11.24 -20.17 9.46
CA LEU A 214 11.21 -21.55 8.97
C LEU A 214 12.55 -22.01 8.41
N LEU A 215 13.26 -21.14 7.71
CA LEU A 215 14.60 -21.44 7.22
C LEU A 215 15.63 -21.64 8.33
N ALA A 216 15.40 -20.99 9.50
CA ALA A 216 16.32 -21.01 10.64
C ALA A 216 15.97 -22.05 11.72
N THR A 217 14.80 -22.72 11.64
CA THR A 217 14.29 -23.58 12.73
C THR A 217 13.73 -24.91 12.20
N ASP A 218 13.46 -25.84 13.12
CA ASP A 218 12.88 -27.15 12.82
C ASP A 218 11.34 -27.12 12.87
N ASN A 219 10.75 -26.06 12.29
CA ASN A 219 9.31 -25.85 12.30
C ASN A 219 8.72 -25.93 10.89
N ALA A 220 7.42 -26.18 10.80
CA ALA A 220 6.63 -25.94 9.60
C ALA A 220 5.88 -24.62 9.69
N GLY A 221 5.33 -24.17 8.58
CA GLY A 221 4.50 -22.97 8.56
C GLY A 221 3.51 -22.95 7.41
N LEU A 222 2.47 -22.16 7.59
CA LEU A 222 1.48 -21.85 6.56
C LEU A 222 1.80 -20.51 5.94
N LEU A 223 2.19 -20.52 4.69
CA LEU A 223 2.62 -19.32 3.97
C LEU A 223 1.92 -19.23 2.62
N PRO A 224 1.71 -18.01 2.09
CA PRO A 224 1.34 -17.84 0.69
C PRO A 224 2.44 -18.42 -0.22
N ARG A 225 2.07 -19.26 -1.17
CA ARG A 225 3.02 -19.93 -2.07
C ARG A 225 3.94 -18.94 -2.79
N ALA A 226 3.41 -17.77 -3.16
CA ALA A 226 4.19 -16.73 -3.83
C ALA A 226 5.35 -16.20 -2.98
N ILE A 227 5.22 -16.20 -1.64
CA ILE A 227 6.27 -15.75 -0.71
C ILE A 227 7.41 -16.77 -0.61
N CYS A 228 7.11 -18.05 -0.83
CA CYS A 228 8.08 -19.14 -0.78
C CYS A 228 8.56 -19.57 -2.15
N ALA A 229 8.23 -18.84 -3.22
CA ALA A 229 8.47 -19.30 -4.61
C ALA A 229 9.94 -19.59 -4.91
N ASP A 230 10.84 -18.75 -4.44
CA ASP A 230 12.28 -18.88 -4.68
C ASP A 230 12.84 -20.06 -3.86
N GLU A 231 12.45 -20.21 -2.60
CA GLU A 231 12.89 -21.29 -1.71
C GLU A 231 12.30 -22.65 -2.10
N LEU A 232 11.09 -22.67 -2.65
CA LEU A 232 10.50 -23.89 -3.23
C LEU A 232 11.22 -24.29 -4.52
N ALA A 233 11.66 -23.30 -5.33
CA ALA A 233 12.41 -23.57 -6.55
C ALA A 233 13.86 -24.02 -6.27
N SER A 234 14.52 -23.46 -5.25
CA SER A 234 15.86 -23.86 -4.83
C SER A 234 15.88 -25.18 -4.04
N GLY A 235 14.73 -25.56 -3.44
CA GLY A 235 14.63 -26.72 -2.57
C GLY A 235 15.00 -26.45 -1.10
N ASP A 236 15.17 -25.18 -0.72
CA ASP A 236 15.40 -24.81 0.69
C ASP A 236 14.14 -24.98 1.55
N LEU A 237 12.98 -24.89 0.92
CA LEU A 237 11.69 -25.29 1.48
C LEU A 237 11.01 -26.32 0.57
N VAL A 238 10.19 -27.17 1.16
CA VAL A 238 9.33 -28.14 0.46
C VAL A 238 7.91 -28.03 0.95
N GLU A 239 6.94 -28.28 0.05
CA GLU A 239 5.53 -28.34 0.43
C GLU A 239 5.26 -29.64 1.21
N LEU A 240 4.58 -29.51 2.35
CA LEU A 240 4.09 -30.65 3.12
C LEU A 240 2.67 -30.99 2.66
N PRO A 241 2.33 -32.27 2.45
CA PRO A 241 0.96 -32.67 2.19
C PRO A 241 0.08 -32.39 3.41
N VAL A 242 -1.11 -31.87 3.15
CA VAL A 242 -2.14 -31.61 4.16
C VAL A 242 -3.47 -32.14 3.65
N ASP A 243 -4.23 -32.82 4.51
CA ASP A 243 -5.53 -33.41 4.18
C ASP A 243 -6.71 -32.45 4.40
N ILE A 244 -6.41 -31.15 4.39
CA ILE A 244 -7.38 -30.08 4.61
C ILE A 244 -7.25 -29.03 3.52
N GLU A 245 -8.36 -28.37 3.18
CA GLU A 245 -8.35 -27.26 2.26
C GLU A 245 -7.73 -26.02 2.94
N LEU A 246 -6.61 -25.57 2.40
CA LEU A 246 -5.96 -24.35 2.87
C LEU A 246 -6.62 -23.13 2.26
N PRO A 247 -6.79 -22.04 3.01
CA PRO A 247 -7.42 -20.83 2.50
C PRO A 247 -6.56 -20.16 1.42
N GLU A 248 -7.22 -19.37 0.58
CA GLU A 248 -6.55 -18.44 -0.32
C GLU A 248 -6.52 -17.03 0.28
N ILE A 249 -5.42 -16.36 0.11
CA ILE A 249 -5.30 -14.93 0.49
C ILE A 249 -5.52 -14.08 -0.76
N PRO A 250 -6.65 -13.37 -0.84
CA PRO A 250 -6.90 -12.46 -1.95
C PRO A 250 -6.02 -11.22 -1.86
N LEU A 251 -5.58 -10.70 -3.01
CA LEU A 251 -4.96 -9.39 -3.13
C LEU A 251 -5.98 -8.42 -3.76
N PHE A 252 -6.22 -7.32 -3.07
CA PHE A 252 -7.13 -6.26 -3.53
C PHE A 252 -6.37 -4.99 -3.86
N VAL A 253 -6.82 -4.32 -4.93
CA VAL A 253 -6.62 -2.88 -5.10
C VAL A 253 -7.77 -2.18 -4.38
N VAL A 254 -7.42 -1.21 -3.57
CA VAL A 254 -8.34 -0.32 -2.86
C VAL A 254 -8.20 1.06 -3.45
N LEU A 255 -9.32 1.63 -3.92
CA LEU A 255 -9.40 2.97 -4.54
C LEU A 255 -10.35 3.84 -3.71
N PRO A 256 -10.13 5.15 -3.63
CA PRO A 256 -11.07 6.05 -2.98
C PRO A 256 -12.44 6.01 -3.68
N SER A 257 -13.54 5.88 -2.93
CA SER A 257 -14.89 5.98 -3.47
C SER A 257 -15.22 7.43 -3.87
N GLY A 258 -16.11 7.61 -4.85
CA GLY A 258 -16.59 8.93 -5.25
C GLY A 258 -15.55 9.82 -5.95
N ARG A 259 -14.34 9.35 -6.18
CA ARG A 259 -13.30 10.06 -6.92
C ARG A 259 -13.19 9.57 -8.37
N HIS A 260 -12.93 10.51 -9.26
CA HIS A 260 -12.55 10.16 -10.62
C HIS A 260 -11.12 9.60 -10.61
N VAL A 261 -10.98 8.33 -10.99
CA VAL A 261 -9.67 7.67 -11.10
C VAL A 261 -8.96 8.19 -12.36
N SER A 262 -7.78 8.81 -12.21
CA SER A 262 -7.01 9.33 -13.34
C SER A 262 -6.58 8.20 -14.31
N LYS A 263 -6.32 8.56 -15.58
CA LYS A 263 -5.90 7.60 -16.61
C LYS A 263 -4.66 6.82 -16.20
N ARG A 264 -3.65 7.49 -15.62
CA ARG A 264 -2.41 6.84 -15.16
C ARG A 264 -2.63 5.81 -14.06
N VAL A 265 -3.52 6.11 -13.09
CA VAL A 265 -3.87 5.16 -12.01
C VAL A 265 -4.63 3.97 -12.57
N ARG A 266 -5.57 4.18 -13.51
CA ARG A 266 -6.32 3.10 -14.16
C ARG A 266 -5.40 2.17 -14.93
N LEU A 267 -4.50 2.71 -15.75
CA LEU A 267 -3.50 1.94 -16.50
C LEU A 267 -2.59 1.14 -15.56
N PHE A 268 -2.17 1.74 -14.44
CA PHE A 268 -1.37 1.04 -13.45
C PHE A 268 -2.14 -0.12 -12.80
N VAL A 269 -3.39 0.09 -12.41
CA VAL A 269 -4.25 -0.99 -11.87
C VAL A 269 -4.44 -2.11 -12.88
N ASP A 270 -4.72 -1.81 -14.15
CA ASP A 270 -4.89 -2.81 -15.21
C ASP A 270 -3.58 -3.56 -15.48
N HIS A 271 -2.43 -2.88 -15.40
CA HIS A 271 -1.12 -3.51 -15.50
C HIS A 271 -0.88 -4.50 -14.33
N LEU A 272 -1.16 -4.09 -13.08
CA LEU A 272 -1.05 -4.99 -11.92
C LEU A 272 -1.96 -6.22 -12.05
N VAL A 273 -3.19 -6.04 -12.52
CA VAL A 273 -4.11 -7.18 -12.79
C VAL A 273 -3.50 -8.17 -13.79
N SER A 274 -2.80 -7.66 -14.81
CA SER A 274 -2.14 -8.50 -15.81
C SER A 274 -0.89 -9.19 -15.27
N ALA A 275 -0.13 -8.50 -14.45
CA ALA A 275 1.13 -9.00 -13.89
C ALA A 275 0.96 -10.05 -12.78
N PHE A 276 -0.20 -10.05 -12.10
CA PHE A 276 -0.51 -10.99 -11.00
C PHE A 276 -1.46 -12.13 -11.42
N ARG A 277 -1.81 -12.25 -12.69
CA ARG A 277 -2.53 -13.42 -13.26
C ARG A 277 -1.56 -14.55 -13.56
#